data_77159df9c0b39696bdb4afe258a40c1d
#
_entry.id   77159df9c0b39696bdb4afe258a40c1d
#
_cell.length_a   1.000
_cell.length_b   1.000
_cell.length_c   1.000
_cell.angle_alpha   90.00
_cell.angle_beta   90.00
_cell.angle_gamma   90.00
#
_symmetry.space_group_name_H-M   'P 1'
#
loop_
_entity.id
_entity.type
_entity.pdbx_description
1 polymer ?
#
loop_
_entity_poly.entity_id
_entity_poly.type
_entity_poly.pdbx_seq_one_letter_code
_entity_poly.pdbx_strand_id
1 'polypeptide(L)'
;MDGVAKRLGRIFREDRKTVIVPMDHGATLGPVEGLRNMDHTISGLLRANVDAFVIHKGIARTVDTGRAGLIVHISASTKHSPDPNRKVRVCSVIEALRLGADALSIHINVGAPFEAEMLAELGDVADECHTYGLPLLAMMYPRGPSIQNEHDRDVVAHVARLGAELGADIVKTNYTGDADSFKEVVASCPVPLIIAGGPKAKTDRDVLQMVYDANKAGCAGVSIGRNVFQHKAAGNMARALVEIVHEGATVDEAFGLVGGEE
;
A
#
# COMPACT_ATOMS: atom_id res chain seq x y z
N MET A 1 -11.43 7.98 -21.99
CA MET A 1 -10.63 7.48 -20.83
C MET A 1 -9.53 8.49 -20.60
N ASP A 2 -9.50 9.13 -19.44
CA ASP A 2 -8.51 10.15 -19.07
C ASP A 2 -7.17 9.53 -18.63
N GLY A 3 -6.22 10.39 -18.24
CA GLY A 3 -4.88 9.94 -17.81
C GLY A 3 -4.90 9.09 -16.55
N VAL A 4 -5.77 9.41 -15.58
CA VAL A 4 -5.94 8.66 -14.33
C VAL A 4 -6.42 7.23 -14.63
N ALA A 5 -7.50 7.09 -15.38
CA ALA A 5 -8.07 5.77 -15.69
C ALA A 5 -7.10 4.85 -16.46
N LYS A 6 -6.29 5.43 -17.38
CA LYS A 6 -5.26 4.66 -18.11
C LYS A 6 -4.15 4.14 -17.20
N ARG A 7 -3.73 4.97 -16.24
CA ARG A 7 -2.67 4.61 -15.29
C ARG A 7 -3.16 3.65 -14.21
N LEU A 8 -4.40 3.82 -13.74
CA LEU A 8 -5.03 2.85 -12.84
C LEU A 8 -5.08 1.45 -13.44
N GLY A 9 -5.28 1.32 -14.76
CA GLY A 9 -5.23 0.03 -15.49
C GLY A 9 -3.85 -0.63 -15.54
N ARG A 10 -2.77 0.03 -15.03
CA ARG A 10 -1.45 -0.59 -14.83
C ARG A 10 -1.22 -1.05 -13.39
N ILE A 11 -2.11 -0.65 -12.48
CA ILE A 11 -2.05 -0.98 -11.05
C ILE A 11 -3.13 -2.00 -10.70
N PHE A 12 -4.31 -1.89 -11.29
CA PHE A 12 -5.42 -2.81 -11.13
C PHE A 12 -5.58 -3.68 -12.37
N ARG A 13 -5.91 -4.97 -12.18
CA ARG A 13 -6.28 -5.86 -13.28
C ARG A 13 -7.74 -5.66 -13.70
N GLU A 14 -8.21 -6.46 -14.66
CA GLU A 14 -9.59 -6.43 -15.17
C GLU A 14 -10.62 -6.75 -14.09
N ASP A 15 -10.27 -7.54 -13.08
CA ASP A 15 -11.08 -7.85 -11.89
C ASP A 15 -11.18 -6.67 -10.90
N ARG A 16 -10.54 -5.53 -11.22
CA ARG A 16 -10.44 -4.32 -10.40
C ARG A 16 -9.74 -4.52 -9.05
N LYS A 17 -8.86 -5.52 -8.97
CA LYS A 17 -8.07 -5.81 -7.79
C LYS A 17 -6.59 -5.60 -8.04
N THR A 18 -5.81 -5.52 -6.94
CA THR A 18 -4.37 -5.28 -7.00
C THR A 18 -3.61 -5.94 -5.86
N VAL A 19 -2.42 -6.42 -6.16
CA VAL A 19 -1.41 -6.85 -5.17
C VAL A 19 -0.20 -5.93 -5.30
N ILE A 20 -0.08 -4.98 -4.39
CA ILE A 20 1.00 -4.00 -4.33
C ILE A 20 2.05 -4.44 -3.31
N VAL A 21 3.33 -4.39 -3.66
CA VAL A 21 4.42 -4.59 -2.69
C VAL A 21 5.11 -3.26 -2.40
N PRO A 22 4.82 -2.61 -1.26
CA PRO A 22 5.50 -1.39 -0.85
C PRO A 22 6.91 -1.71 -0.34
N MET A 23 7.90 -1.05 -0.92
CA MET A 23 9.34 -1.18 -0.62
C MET A 23 9.96 0.18 -0.26
N ASP A 24 9.14 1.11 0.19
CA ASP A 24 9.49 2.48 0.64
C ASP A 24 10.09 2.54 2.06
N HIS A 25 10.11 1.42 2.76
CA HIS A 25 10.55 1.32 4.16
C HIS A 25 12.01 1.73 4.41
N GLY A 26 12.85 1.70 3.38
CA GLY A 26 14.27 2.05 3.50
C GLY A 26 14.52 3.47 4.00
N ALA A 27 13.68 4.44 3.65
CA ALA A 27 13.79 5.82 4.14
C ALA A 27 13.54 5.91 5.66
N THR A 28 12.59 5.12 6.17
CA THR A 28 12.24 5.12 7.59
C THR A 28 13.16 4.24 8.44
N LEU A 29 13.46 3.02 7.97
CA LEU A 29 14.10 1.96 8.76
C LEU A 29 15.58 1.73 8.43
N GLY A 30 16.05 2.24 7.28
CA GLY A 30 17.36 1.96 6.73
C GLY A 30 17.41 0.69 5.87
N PRO A 31 18.60 0.10 5.64
CA PRO A 31 18.80 -1.03 4.74
C PRO A 31 18.38 -2.36 5.39
N VAL A 32 17.07 -2.53 5.58
CA VAL A 32 16.51 -3.76 6.14
C VAL A 32 16.61 -4.94 5.17
N GLU A 33 16.46 -6.15 5.68
CA GLU A 33 16.42 -7.38 4.88
C GLU A 33 15.36 -7.29 3.78
N GLY A 34 15.65 -7.84 2.61
CA GLY A 34 14.80 -7.76 1.42
C GLY A 34 14.89 -6.43 0.65
N LEU A 35 15.40 -5.34 1.29
CA LEU A 35 15.58 -4.05 0.61
C LEU A 35 17.06 -3.66 0.36
N ARG A 36 18.01 -4.51 0.76
CA ARG A 36 19.46 -4.26 0.53
C ARG A 36 19.83 -4.40 -0.95
N ASN A 37 19.18 -5.30 -1.66
CA ASN A 37 19.33 -5.50 -3.09
C ASN A 37 17.95 -5.46 -3.74
N MET A 38 17.53 -4.25 -4.13
CA MET A 38 16.20 -3.98 -4.67
C MET A 38 15.96 -4.68 -6.00
N ASP A 39 16.95 -4.71 -6.90
CA ASP A 39 16.83 -5.38 -8.22
C ASP A 39 16.55 -6.87 -8.07
N HIS A 40 17.27 -7.54 -7.17
CA HIS A 40 17.06 -8.97 -6.90
C HIS A 40 15.65 -9.23 -6.36
N THR A 41 15.22 -8.43 -5.38
CA THR A 41 13.90 -8.60 -4.76
C THR A 41 12.79 -8.31 -5.76
N ILE A 42 12.87 -7.20 -6.51
CA ILE A 42 11.87 -6.85 -7.53
C ILE A 42 11.79 -7.93 -8.61
N SER A 43 12.92 -8.43 -9.10
CA SER A 43 12.95 -9.51 -10.10
C SER A 43 12.26 -10.78 -9.60
N GLY A 44 12.41 -11.12 -8.31
CA GLY A 44 11.71 -12.23 -7.68
C GLY A 44 10.20 -12.02 -7.63
N LEU A 45 9.78 -10.84 -7.25
CA LEU A 45 8.36 -10.46 -7.12
C LEU A 45 7.66 -10.31 -8.49
N LEU A 46 8.36 -9.86 -9.51
CA LEU A 46 7.84 -9.83 -10.89
C LEU A 46 7.49 -11.23 -11.41
N ARG A 47 8.28 -12.25 -11.06
CA ARG A 47 7.95 -13.64 -11.38
C ARG A 47 6.72 -14.17 -10.65
N ALA A 48 6.42 -13.60 -9.49
CA ALA A 48 5.19 -13.89 -8.73
C ALA A 48 3.96 -13.17 -9.27
N ASN A 49 4.11 -12.32 -10.29
CA ASN A 49 3.02 -11.61 -10.95
C ASN A 49 2.34 -10.55 -10.07
N VAL A 50 3.09 -9.85 -9.21
CA VAL A 50 2.57 -8.68 -8.48
C VAL A 50 2.22 -7.54 -9.44
N ASP A 51 1.28 -6.68 -9.06
CA ASP A 51 0.71 -5.67 -9.92
C ASP A 51 1.46 -4.33 -9.87
N ALA A 52 1.97 -3.93 -8.70
CA ALA A 52 2.69 -2.68 -8.56
C ALA A 52 3.69 -2.68 -7.38
N PHE A 53 4.63 -1.75 -7.45
CA PHE A 53 5.58 -1.46 -6.37
C PHE A 53 5.43 -0.02 -5.91
N VAL A 54 5.56 0.20 -4.58
CA VAL A 54 5.71 1.54 -4.01
C VAL A 54 7.16 1.73 -3.58
N ILE A 55 7.86 2.68 -4.19
CA ILE A 55 9.27 2.96 -3.92
C ILE A 55 9.53 4.47 -3.91
N HIS A 56 10.59 4.89 -3.23
CA HIS A 56 11.02 6.29 -3.25
C HIS A 56 11.77 6.64 -4.55
N LYS A 57 11.74 7.92 -4.90
CA LYS A 57 12.35 8.50 -6.12
C LYS A 57 13.81 8.13 -6.36
N GLY A 58 14.60 8.01 -5.29
CA GLY A 58 16.02 7.62 -5.40
C GLY A 58 16.19 6.18 -5.88
N ILE A 59 15.34 5.27 -5.42
CA ILE A 59 15.32 3.87 -5.85
C ILE A 59 14.69 3.73 -7.24
N ALA A 60 13.60 4.46 -7.53
CA ALA A 60 12.96 4.44 -8.84
C ALA A 60 13.89 4.79 -10.01
N ARG A 61 15.01 5.46 -9.74
CA ARG A 61 16.06 5.75 -10.74
C ARG A 61 16.99 4.59 -11.04
N THR A 62 17.01 3.58 -10.19
CA THR A 62 18.04 2.52 -10.21
C THR A 62 17.47 1.14 -10.46
N VAL A 63 16.14 0.98 -10.43
CA VAL A 63 15.46 -0.32 -10.58
C VAL A 63 14.49 -0.28 -11.76
N ASP A 64 14.31 -1.45 -12.38
CA ASP A 64 13.27 -1.66 -13.39
C ASP A 64 12.10 -2.43 -12.77
N THR A 65 10.92 -1.84 -12.77
CA THR A 65 9.68 -2.48 -12.31
C THR A 65 9.01 -3.35 -13.38
N GLY A 66 9.61 -3.43 -14.56
CA GLY A 66 9.11 -4.24 -15.68
C GLY A 66 7.68 -3.89 -16.07
N ARG A 67 6.80 -4.88 -16.04
CA ARG A 67 5.37 -4.70 -16.35
C ARG A 67 4.54 -4.21 -15.16
N ALA A 68 5.05 -4.31 -13.93
CA ALA A 68 4.34 -3.86 -12.72
C ALA A 68 4.31 -2.34 -12.65
N GLY A 69 3.19 -1.79 -12.18
CA GLY A 69 3.01 -0.35 -12.02
C GLY A 69 4.03 0.25 -11.05
N LEU A 70 4.56 1.40 -11.41
CA LEU A 70 5.45 2.18 -10.55
C LEU A 70 4.66 3.22 -9.77
N ILE A 71 4.59 3.07 -8.44
CA ILE A 71 4.03 4.06 -7.53
C ILE A 71 5.19 4.75 -6.80
N VAL A 72 5.40 6.04 -7.05
CA VAL A 72 6.45 6.79 -6.37
C VAL A 72 5.92 7.32 -5.04
N HIS A 73 6.57 6.88 -3.93
CA HIS A 73 6.24 7.40 -2.60
C HIS A 73 6.88 8.75 -2.35
N ILE A 74 6.06 9.74 -1.95
CA ILE A 74 6.52 11.12 -1.82
C ILE A 74 6.66 11.61 -0.38
N SER A 75 6.23 10.83 0.61
CA SER A 75 6.31 11.18 2.03
C SER A 75 7.47 10.47 2.71
N ALA A 76 8.17 11.15 3.60
CA ALA A 76 9.25 10.54 4.38
C ALA A 76 9.24 11.00 5.83
N SER A 77 9.71 10.13 6.69
CA SER A 77 10.22 10.39 8.04
C SER A 77 11.19 9.29 8.42
N THR A 78 11.96 9.45 9.47
CA THR A 78 12.88 8.42 9.94
C THR A 78 12.53 7.95 11.34
N LYS A 79 12.93 6.73 11.70
CA LYS A 79 12.83 6.21 13.08
C LYS A 79 13.66 7.01 14.10
N HIS A 80 14.56 7.87 13.63
CA HIS A 80 15.40 8.74 14.45
C HIS A 80 14.79 10.13 14.67
N SER A 81 13.65 10.43 14.01
CA SER A 81 12.92 11.69 14.22
C SER A 81 12.34 11.73 15.63
N PRO A 82 12.34 12.89 16.30
CA PRO A 82 11.59 13.09 17.54
C PRO A 82 10.11 12.74 17.42
N ASP A 83 9.51 12.96 16.26
CA ASP A 83 8.17 12.50 15.89
C ASP A 83 8.21 11.75 14.54
N PRO A 84 8.31 10.42 14.56
CA PRO A 84 8.31 9.61 13.33
C PRO A 84 6.93 9.58 12.64
N ASN A 85 5.85 10.02 13.31
CA ASN A 85 4.52 10.12 12.71
C ASN A 85 4.35 11.38 11.84
N ARG A 86 5.18 12.40 12.03
CA ARG A 86 5.23 13.56 11.14
C ARG A 86 5.87 13.17 9.81
N LYS A 87 5.08 13.15 8.75
CA LYS A 87 5.55 12.93 7.39
C LYS A 87 5.76 14.26 6.68
N VAL A 88 6.76 14.32 5.81
CA VAL A 88 7.05 15.50 5.00
C VAL A 88 7.21 15.10 3.54
N ARG A 89 6.79 15.96 2.64
CA ARG A 89 6.92 15.76 1.18
C ARG A 89 8.39 15.85 0.77
N VAL A 90 8.88 14.86 0.05
CA VAL A 90 10.28 14.76 -0.42
C VAL A 90 10.40 14.59 -1.94
N CYS A 91 9.28 14.59 -2.67
CA CYS A 91 9.23 14.47 -4.12
C CYS A 91 8.08 15.31 -4.68
N SER A 92 8.27 15.97 -5.82
CA SER A 92 7.19 16.63 -6.54
C SER A 92 6.47 15.69 -7.49
N VAL A 93 5.23 16.02 -7.88
CA VAL A 93 4.45 15.28 -8.89
C VAL A 93 5.21 15.24 -10.22
N ILE A 94 5.79 16.36 -10.64
CA ILE A 94 6.56 16.45 -11.89
C ILE A 94 7.82 15.58 -11.85
N GLU A 95 8.52 15.51 -10.70
CA GLU A 95 9.68 14.63 -10.57
C GLU A 95 9.28 13.16 -10.70
N ALA A 96 8.18 12.74 -10.08
CA ALA A 96 7.67 11.39 -10.20
C ALA A 96 7.23 11.04 -11.65
N LEU A 97 6.57 11.97 -12.34
CA LEU A 97 6.22 11.80 -13.76
C LEU A 97 7.45 11.58 -14.64
N ARG A 98 8.53 12.34 -14.39
CA ARG A 98 9.80 12.15 -15.13
C ARG A 98 10.46 10.80 -14.86
N LEU A 99 10.14 10.15 -13.74
CA LEU A 99 10.58 8.79 -13.39
C LEU A 99 9.69 7.71 -14.02
N GLY A 100 8.64 8.10 -14.74
CA GLY A 100 7.70 7.17 -15.35
C GLY A 100 6.65 6.61 -14.37
N ALA A 101 6.34 7.35 -13.29
CA ALA A 101 5.35 6.92 -12.32
C ALA A 101 3.96 6.69 -12.95
N ASP A 102 3.34 5.57 -12.61
CA ASP A 102 1.94 5.26 -12.91
C ASP A 102 1.00 5.83 -11.84
N ALA A 103 1.50 6.04 -10.63
CA ALA A 103 0.80 6.74 -9.55
C ALA A 103 1.78 7.36 -8.55
N LEU A 104 1.26 8.23 -7.69
CA LEU A 104 1.94 8.69 -6.48
C LEU A 104 1.37 8.02 -5.24
N SER A 105 2.14 7.97 -4.17
CA SER A 105 1.60 7.69 -2.84
C SER A 105 2.06 8.70 -1.81
N ILE A 106 1.13 9.09 -0.94
CA ILE A 106 1.34 9.98 0.20
C ILE A 106 0.92 9.27 1.49
N HIS A 107 1.53 9.63 2.63
CA HIS A 107 1.26 9.00 3.92
C HIS A 107 0.76 10.03 4.93
N ILE A 108 -0.42 9.80 5.46
CA ILE A 108 -1.10 10.63 6.46
C ILE A 108 -1.34 9.83 7.73
N ASN A 109 -0.92 10.35 8.87
CA ASN A 109 -1.21 9.82 10.20
C ASN A 109 -2.29 10.70 10.85
N VAL A 110 -3.53 10.24 10.82
CA VAL A 110 -4.69 10.91 11.43
C VAL A 110 -4.65 10.71 12.93
N GLY A 111 -4.83 11.78 13.71
CA GLY A 111 -4.68 11.79 15.16
C GLY A 111 -3.27 12.15 15.64
N ALA A 112 -2.30 12.35 14.73
CA ALA A 112 -0.96 12.82 15.06
C ALA A 112 -0.93 14.35 15.32
N PRO A 113 0.04 14.87 16.07
CA PRO A 113 0.13 16.30 16.36
C PRO A 113 0.23 17.21 15.14
N PHE A 114 0.76 16.70 14.03
CA PHE A 114 0.95 17.42 12.77
C PHE A 114 -0.04 16.96 11.67
N GLU A 115 -1.23 16.53 12.07
CA GLU A 115 -2.27 16.08 11.14
C GLU A 115 -2.68 17.19 10.16
N ALA A 116 -2.88 18.42 10.66
CA ALA A 116 -3.35 19.53 9.85
C ALA A 116 -2.41 19.84 8.67
N GLU A 117 -1.10 19.82 8.90
CA GLU A 117 -0.10 20.01 7.86
C GLU A 117 -0.07 18.87 6.84
N MET A 118 -0.22 17.62 7.31
CA MET A 118 -0.28 16.45 6.43
C MET A 118 -1.57 16.43 5.60
N LEU A 119 -2.71 16.88 6.13
CA LEU A 119 -3.96 17.00 5.38
C LEU A 119 -3.89 18.12 4.34
N ALA A 120 -3.29 19.27 4.66
CA ALA A 120 -3.05 20.34 3.70
C ALA A 120 -2.16 19.84 2.54
N GLU A 121 -1.07 19.13 2.87
CA GLU A 121 -0.18 18.52 1.87
C GLU A 121 -0.91 17.49 0.99
N LEU A 122 -1.82 16.67 1.56
CA LEU A 122 -2.64 15.74 0.80
C LEU A 122 -3.51 16.47 -0.23
N GLY A 123 -4.19 17.55 0.19
CA GLY A 123 -5.01 18.36 -0.70
C GLY A 123 -4.22 18.97 -1.85
N ASP A 124 -3.07 19.57 -1.56
CA ASP A 124 -2.19 20.18 -2.57
C ASP A 124 -1.68 19.13 -3.57
N VAL A 125 -1.28 17.95 -3.07
CA VAL A 125 -0.80 16.85 -3.93
C VAL A 125 -1.93 16.27 -4.77
N ALA A 126 -3.13 16.14 -4.23
CA ALA A 126 -4.30 15.66 -4.96
C ALA A 126 -4.62 16.58 -6.15
N ASP A 127 -4.60 17.90 -5.94
CA ASP A 127 -4.84 18.87 -6.98
C ASP A 127 -3.76 18.84 -8.08
N GLU A 128 -2.47 18.77 -7.69
CA GLU A 128 -1.38 18.58 -8.65
C GLU A 128 -1.54 17.26 -9.42
N CYS A 129 -1.85 16.14 -8.77
CA CYS A 129 -2.06 14.84 -9.39
C CYS A 129 -3.20 14.88 -10.40
N HIS A 130 -4.33 15.48 -10.02
CA HIS A 130 -5.48 15.67 -10.89
C HIS A 130 -5.12 16.48 -12.14
N THR A 131 -4.38 17.59 -11.97
CA THR A 131 -3.91 18.42 -13.08
C THR A 131 -3.11 17.64 -14.12
N TYR A 132 -2.28 16.68 -13.70
CA TYR A 132 -1.44 15.90 -14.59
C TYR A 132 -2.03 14.51 -14.97
N GLY A 133 -3.24 14.19 -14.51
CA GLY A 133 -3.88 12.90 -14.72
C GLY A 133 -3.09 11.73 -14.13
N LEU A 134 -2.46 11.92 -12.98
CA LEU A 134 -1.69 10.92 -12.25
C LEU A 134 -2.50 10.43 -11.04
N PRO A 135 -2.80 9.12 -10.90
CA PRO A 135 -3.51 8.60 -9.73
C PRO A 135 -2.77 8.86 -8.43
N LEU A 136 -3.52 9.14 -7.35
CA LEU A 136 -3.01 9.30 -5.99
C LEU A 136 -3.48 8.18 -5.08
N LEU A 137 -2.52 7.43 -4.51
CA LEU A 137 -2.74 6.48 -3.44
C LEU A 137 -2.46 7.16 -2.10
N ALA A 138 -3.50 7.40 -1.30
CA ALA A 138 -3.36 7.92 0.06
C ALA A 138 -3.24 6.76 1.07
N MET A 139 -2.10 6.68 1.76
CA MET A 139 -1.88 5.79 2.89
C MET A 139 -2.41 6.48 4.15
N MET A 140 -3.65 6.18 4.51
CA MET A 140 -4.40 6.81 5.58
C MET A 140 -4.38 5.92 6.83
N TYR A 141 -3.68 6.34 7.87
CA TYR A 141 -3.58 5.55 9.10
C TYR A 141 -4.10 6.31 10.30
N PRO A 142 -4.99 5.71 11.10
CA PRO A 142 -5.34 6.23 12.42
C PRO A 142 -4.15 6.01 13.37
N ARG A 143 -3.34 7.04 13.56
CA ARG A 143 -2.10 6.90 14.31
C ARG A 143 -1.69 8.21 14.99
N GLY A 144 -1.84 8.25 16.29
CA GLY A 144 -1.49 9.42 17.08
C GLY A 144 -2.04 9.29 18.51
N PRO A 145 -1.71 10.23 19.41
CA PRO A 145 -2.09 10.14 20.82
C PRO A 145 -3.60 10.20 21.07
N SER A 146 -4.39 10.72 20.14
CA SER A 146 -5.85 10.75 20.21
C SER A 146 -6.53 9.44 19.74
N ILE A 147 -5.78 8.51 19.17
CA ILE A 147 -6.28 7.24 18.67
C ILE A 147 -6.03 6.15 19.72
N GLN A 148 -7.11 5.61 20.28
CA GLN A 148 -7.03 4.55 21.29
C GLN A 148 -6.84 3.17 20.65
N ASN A 149 -7.47 2.93 19.50
CA ASN A 149 -7.37 1.68 18.76
C ASN A 149 -7.29 1.97 17.24
N GLU A 150 -6.14 1.71 16.65
CA GLU A 150 -5.90 1.92 15.20
C GLU A 150 -6.57 0.88 14.30
N HIS A 151 -7.26 -0.11 14.88
CA HIS A 151 -8.05 -1.14 14.19
C HIS A 151 -9.55 -1.01 14.46
N ASP A 152 -9.98 0.00 15.22
CA ASP A 152 -11.39 0.26 15.45
C ASP A 152 -12.11 0.56 14.13
N ARG A 153 -13.26 -0.09 13.92
CA ARG A 153 -14.04 -0.02 12.67
C ARG A 153 -14.39 1.43 12.31
N ASP A 154 -14.93 2.18 13.24
CA ASP A 154 -15.45 3.53 12.97
C ASP A 154 -14.31 4.51 12.72
N VAL A 155 -13.18 4.32 13.42
CA VAL A 155 -11.97 5.10 13.22
C VAL A 155 -11.34 4.79 11.85
N VAL A 156 -11.22 3.52 11.48
CA VAL A 156 -10.68 3.11 10.18
C VAL A 156 -11.59 3.56 9.03
N ALA A 157 -12.92 3.46 9.19
CA ALA A 157 -13.89 3.95 8.20
C ALA A 157 -13.78 5.47 8.00
N HIS A 158 -13.64 6.23 9.10
CA HIS A 158 -13.47 7.68 9.05
C HIS A 158 -12.19 8.06 8.28
N VAL A 159 -11.04 7.47 8.63
CA VAL A 159 -9.76 7.78 7.95
C VAL A 159 -9.78 7.37 6.46
N ALA A 160 -10.42 6.25 6.14
CA ALA A 160 -10.57 5.83 4.75
C ALA A 160 -11.42 6.83 3.95
N ARG A 161 -12.55 7.23 4.52
CA ARG A 161 -13.44 8.23 3.92
C ARG A 161 -12.74 9.57 3.75
N LEU A 162 -11.99 10.04 4.74
CA LEU A 162 -11.24 11.28 4.70
C LEU A 162 -10.28 11.31 3.51
N GLY A 163 -9.52 10.22 3.28
CA GLY A 163 -8.62 10.15 2.13
C GLY A 163 -9.34 10.31 0.79
N ALA A 164 -10.48 9.68 0.64
CA ALA A 164 -11.31 9.80 -0.57
C ALA A 164 -11.90 11.21 -0.75
N GLU A 165 -12.41 11.82 0.32
CA GLU A 165 -12.95 13.19 0.28
C GLU A 165 -11.89 14.24 -0.07
N LEU A 166 -10.63 14.00 0.27
CA LEU A 166 -9.51 14.89 -0.04
C LEU A 166 -8.82 14.59 -1.38
N GLY A 167 -9.43 13.75 -2.23
CA GLY A 167 -9.05 13.58 -3.62
C GLY A 167 -8.14 12.38 -3.92
N ALA A 168 -8.01 11.41 -3.02
CA ALA A 168 -7.31 10.16 -3.35
C ALA A 168 -8.12 9.32 -4.34
N ASP A 169 -7.45 8.72 -5.32
CA ASP A 169 -8.00 7.73 -6.25
C ASP A 169 -7.97 6.31 -5.67
N ILE A 170 -7.07 6.05 -4.74
CA ILE A 170 -6.92 4.80 -4.00
C ILE A 170 -6.65 5.13 -2.55
N VAL A 171 -7.32 4.44 -1.62
CA VAL A 171 -7.03 4.55 -0.20
C VAL A 171 -6.45 3.26 0.33
N LYS A 172 -5.36 3.37 1.09
CA LYS A 172 -4.76 2.28 1.84
C LYS A 172 -4.91 2.55 3.33
N THR A 173 -5.43 1.57 4.09
CA THR A 173 -5.60 1.69 5.54
C THR A 173 -5.37 0.37 6.27
N ASN A 174 -5.56 0.36 7.59
CA ASN A 174 -5.47 -0.85 8.41
C ASN A 174 -6.67 -1.77 8.15
N TYR A 175 -6.44 -3.08 8.27
CA TYR A 175 -7.51 -4.06 8.37
C TYR A 175 -8.04 -4.07 9.82
N THR A 176 -9.36 -4.15 10.01
CA THR A 176 -10.00 -4.07 11.34
C THR A 176 -9.87 -5.32 12.19
N GLY A 177 -9.48 -6.45 11.57
CA GLY A 177 -9.26 -7.72 12.27
C GLY A 177 -10.32 -8.79 11.96
N ASP A 178 -11.48 -8.42 11.43
CA ASP A 178 -12.52 -9.35 10.97
C ASP A 178 -13.22 -8.84 9.69
N ALA A 179 -13.78 -9.77 8.91
CA ALA A 179 -14.36 -9.48 7.61
C ALA A 179 -15.66 -8.64 7.70
N ASP A 180 -16.47 -8.86 8.73
CA ASP A 180 -17.77 -8.18 8.83
C ASP A 180 -17.60 -6.69 9.14
N SER A 181 -16.77 -6.36 10.13
CA SER A 181 -16.44 -4.96 10.43
C SER A 181 -15.73 -4.28 9.26
N PHE A 182 -14.84 -5.00 8.56
CA PHE A 182 -14.13 -4.42 7.43
C PHE A 182 -15.03 -4.20 6.20
N LYS A 183 -16.06 -5.00 6.03
CA LYS A 183 -17.07 -4.79 4.98
C LYS A 183 -17.76 -3.43 5.11
N GLU A 184 -18.05 -2.99 6.35
CA GLU A 184 -18.62 -1.66 6.59
C GLU A 184 -17.63 -0.54 6.25
N VAL A 185 -16.33 -0.75 6.53
CA VAL A 185 -15.27 0.17 6.12
C VAL A 185 -15.21 0.30 4.60
N VAL A 186 -15.21 -0.82 3.88
CA VAL A 186 -15.23 -0.84 2.40
C VAL A 186 -16.44 -0.09 1.87
N ALA A 187 -17.62 -0.35 2.41
CA ALA A 187 -18.88 0.30 1.99
C ALA A 187 -18.87 1.81 2.23
N SER A 188 -18.11 2.30 3.20
CA SER A 188 -18.01 3.72 3.55
C SER A 188 -17.03 4.51 2.66
N CYS A 189 -16.15 3.84 1.92
CA CYS A 189 -15.13 4.47 1.08
C CYS A 189 -15.54 4.44 -0.40
N PRO A 190 -15.75 5.60 -1.06
CA PRO A 190 -16.26 5.65 -2.44
C PRO A 190 -15.20 5.36 -3.52
N VAL A 191 -13.93 5.19 -3.13
CA VAL A 191 -12.82 4.83 -4.03
C VAL A 191 -12.25 3.45 -3.67
N PRO A 192 -11.49 2.80 -4.56
CA PRO A 192 -10.82 1.55 -4.26
C PRO A 192 -10.06 1.59 -2.93
N LEU A 193 -10.44 0.68 -2.01
CA LEU A 193 -9.82 0.54 -0.70
C LEU A 193 -8.95 -0.71 -0.67
N ILE A 194 -7.69 -0.56 -0.25
CA ILE A 194 -6.73 -1.66 -0.10
C ILE A 194 -6.21 -1.73 1.34
N ILE A 195 -5.87 -2.93 1.80
CA ILE A 195 -5.34 -3.10 3.16
C ILE A 195 -3.83 -2.99 3.24
N ALA A 196 -3.35 -2.51 4.38
CA ALA A 196 -1.95 -2.57 4.78
C ALA A 196 -1.61 -3.92 5.42
N GLY A 197 -0.40 -4.41 5.20
CA GLY A 197 0.08 -5.66 5.82
C GLY A 197 0.54 -5.53 7.29
N GLY A 198 0.57 -4.33 7.83
CA GLY A 198 1.01 -4.09 9.20
C GLY A 198 2.47 -4.48 9.51
N PRO A 199 2.81 -4.73 10.78
CA PRO A 199 4.07 -5.34 11.20
C PRO A 199 4.22 -6.76 10.64
N LYS A 200 5.43 -7.36 10.78
CA LYS A 200 5.61 -8.76 10.44
C LYS A 200 4.72 -9.62 11.35
N ALA A 201 3.85 -10.42 10.72
CA ALA A 201 2.94 -11.33 11.42
C ALA A 201 3.71 -12.50 12.07
N LYS A 202 3.07 -13.21 12.98
CA LYS A 202 3.68 -14.34 13.68
C LYS A 202 3.84 -15.53 12.76
N THR A 203 2.83 -15.79 11.94
CA THR A 203 2.83 -16.93 10.99
C THR A 203 2.46 -16.45 9.58
N ASP A 204 2.83 -17.23 8.57
CA ASP A 204 2.44 -16.99 7.18
C ASP A 204 0.92 -17.16 7.02
N ARG A 205 0.33 -18.11 7.74
CA ARG A 205 -1.12 -18.35 7.74
C ARG A 205 -1.90 -17.13 8.23
N ASP A 206 -1.40 -16.39 9.23
CA ASP A 206 -2.05 -15.15 9.72
C ASP A 206 -2.12 -14.09 8.61
N VAL A 207 -1.04 -13.96 7.81
CA VAL A 207 -1.02 -13.02 6.68
C VAL A 207 -2.03 -13.43 5.60
N LEU A 208 -2.04 -14.71 5.24
CA LEU A 208 -2.94 -15.23 4.20
C LEU A 208 -4.41 -15.15 4.64
N GLN A 209 -4.70 -15.44 5.92
CA GLN A 209 -6.06 -15.31 6.48
C GLN A 209 -6.53 -13.85 6.43
N MET A 210 -5.70 -12.90 6.88
CA MET A 210 -6.02 -11.47 6.81
C MET A 210 -6.35 -11.04 5.37
N VAL A 211 -5.57 -11.48 4.40
CA VAL A 211 -5.79 -11.14 2.98
C VAL A 211 -7.06 -11.78 2.45
N TYR A 212 -7.30 -13.03 2.78
CA TYR A 212 -8.51 -13.75 2.39
C TYR A 212 -9.78 -13.07 2.94
N ASP A 213 -9.77 -12.74 4.24
CA ASP A 213 -10.91 -12.08 4.90
C ASP A 213 -11.17 -10.68 4.35
N ALA A 214 -10.13 -9.88 4.13
CA ALA A 214 -10.25 -8.58 3.51
C ALA A 214 -10.78 -8.67 2.06
N ASN A 215 -10.32 -9.66 1.29
CA ASN A 215 -10.81 -9.91 -0.07
C ASN A 215 -12.31 -10.30 -0.05
N LYS A 216 -12.73 -11.12 0.92
CA LYS A 216 -14.15 -11.48 1.14
C LYS A 216 -15.00 -10.29 1.57
N ALA A 217 -14.44 -9.36 2.33
CA ALA A 217 -15.10 -8.11 2.70
C ALA A 217 -15.29 -7.15 1.51
N GLY A 218 -14.70 -7.44 0.36
CA GLY A 218 -14.85 -6.65 -0.87
C GLY A 218 -13.78 -5.56 -1.06
N CYS A 219 -12.63 -5.64 -0.38
CA CYS A 219 -11.54 -4.70 -0.65
C CYS A 219 -10.99 -4.86 -2.08
N ALA A 220 -10.43 -3.79 -2.62
CA ALA A 220 -9.87 -3.74 -3.96
C ALA A 220 -8.44 -4.33 -4.03
N GLY A 221 -7.97 -4.97 -2.98
CA GLY A 221 -6.67 -5.63 -2.94
C GLY A 221 -5.84 -5.30 -1.72
N VAL A 222 -4.52 -5.50 -1.85
CA VAL A 222 -3.59 -5.41 -0.73
C VAL A 222 -2.33 -4.63 -1.07
N SER A 223 -1.73 -4.02 -0.04
CA SER A 223 -0.40 -3.40 -0.16
C SER A 223 0.47 -3.84 1.02
N ILE A 224 1.13 -5.00 0.84
CA ILE A 224 1.85 -5.73 1.89
C ILE A 224 3.35 -5.75 1.61
N GLY A 225 4.13 -5.14 2.50
CA GLY A 225 5.59 -5.00 2.37
C GLY A 225 6.37 -6.06 3.14
N ARG A 226 6.60 -5.84 4.44
CA ARG A 226 7.48 -6.64 5.29
C ARG A 226 7.17 -8.13 5.31
N ASN A 227 5.91 -8.49 5.32
CA ASN A 227 5.47 -9.89 5.27
C ASN A 227 5.79 -10.58 3.93
N VAL A 228 6.10 -9.79 2.88
CA VAL A 228 6.51 -10.30 1.57
C VAL A 228 8.04 -10.21 1.42
N PHE A 229 8.61 -9.01 1.37
CA PHE A 229 10.02 -8.84 1.01
C PHE A 229 11.02 -9.31 2.09
N GLN A 230 10.58 -9.48 3.36
CA GLN A 230 11.38 -10.10 4.43
C GLN A 230 11.09 -11.59 4.61
N HIS A 231 10.23 -12.16 3.77
CA HIS A 231 9.97 -13.59 3.82
C HIS A 231 11.13 -14.37 3.17
N LYS A 232 11.50 -15.53 3.76
CA LYS A 232 12.57 -16.40 3.23
C LYS A 232 12.34 -16.82 1.78
N ALA A 233 11.07 -16.97 1.38
CA ALA A 233 10.60 -17.28 0.04
C ALA A 233 9.68 -16.15 -0.46
N ALA A 234 10.21 -14.92 -0.59
CA ALA A 234 9.43 -13.72 -0.92
C ALA A 234 8.56 -13.87 -2.17
N GLY A 235 9.08 -14.52 -3.21
CA GLY A 235 8.34 -14.81 -4.44
C GLY A 235 7.14 -15.74 -4.21
N ASN A 236 7.28 -16.77 -3.38
CA ASN A 236 6.20 -17.69 -3.06
C ASN A 236 5.11 -17.01 -2.23
N MET A 237 5.50 -16.22 -1.22
CA MET A 237 4.55 -15.42 -0.43
C MET A 237 3.78 -14.44 -1.33
N ALA A 238 4.46 -13.72 -2.20
CA ALA A 238 3.81 -12.81 -3.15
C ALA A 238 2.84 -13.56 -4.07
N ARG A 239 3.24 -14.73 -4.59
CA ARG A 239 2.37 -15.57 -5.41
C ARG A 239 1.12 -16.02 -4.65
N ALA A 240 1.26 -16.46 -3.41
CA ALA A 240 0.13 -16.84 -2.56
C ALA A 240 -0.87 -15.70 -2.38
N LEU A 241 -0.38 -14.45 -2.20
CA LEU A 241 -1.25 -13.27 -2.14
C LEU A 241 -1.97 -13.03 -3.48
N VAL A 242 -1.27 -13.18 -4.60
CA VAL A 242 -1.86 -13.04 -5.95
C VAL A 242 -2.98 -14.06 -6.17
N GLU A 243 -2.77 -15.33 -5.80
CA GLU A 243 -3.78 -16.38 -5.95
C GLU A 243 -5.03 -16.10 -5.09
N ILE A 244 -4.88 -15.62 -3.85
CA ILE A 244 -6.03 -15.24 -3.01
C ILE A 244 -6.79 -14.06 -3.62
N VAL A 245 -6.07 -13.02 -4.03
CA VAL A 245 -6.70 -11.75 -4.43
C VAL A 245 -7.37 -11.89 -5.80
N HIS A 246 -6.71 -12.50 -6.77
CA HIS A 246 -7.18 -12.52 -8.16
C HIS A 246 -7.89 -13.83 -8.53
N GLU A 247 -7.41 -14.97 -8.05
CA GLU A 247 -7.94 -16.28 -8.42
C GLU A 247 -8.93 -16.85 -7.39
N GLY A 248 -9.05 -16.19 -6.21
CA GLY A 248 -9.99 -16.61 -5.17
C GLY A 248 -9.55 -17.87 -4.42
N ALA A 249 -8.25 -18.18 -4.42
CA ALA A 249 -7.70 -19.31 -3.68
C ALA A 249 -8.04 -19.24 -2.19
N THR A 250 -8.27 -20.39 -1.59
CA THR A 250 -8.44 -20.53 -0.14
C THR A 250 -7.11 -20.32 0.59
N VAL A 251 -7.19 -20.11 1.91
CA VAL A 251 -5.98 -19.97 2.74
C VAL A 251 -5.12 -21.23 2.68
N ASP A 252 -5.72 -22.43 2.64
CA ASP A 252 -4.98 -23.69 2.59
C ASP A 252 -4.25 -23.89 1.25
N GLU A 253 -4.91 -23.58 0.13
CA GLU A 253 -4.28 -23.61 -1.20
C GLU A 253 -3.11 -22.64 -1.29
N ALA A 254 -3.30 -21.40 -0.83
CA ALA A 254 -2.27 -20.36 -0.82
C ALA A 254 -1.10 -20.74 0.13
N PHE A 255 -1.39 -21.31 1.29
CA PHE A 255 -0.38 -21.76 2.24
C PHE A 255 0.52 -22.85 1.65
N GLY A 256 -0.07 -23.77 0.88
CA GLY A 256 0.69 -24.77 0.14
C GLY A 256 1.73 -24.20 -0.83
N LEU A 257 1.48 -22.99 -1.39
CA LEU A 257 2.43 -22.32 -2.29
C LEU A 257 3.61 -21.70 -1.55
N VAL A 258 3.41 -21.27 -0.32
CA VAL A 258 4.48 -20.64 0.49
C VAL A 258 5.56 -21.65 0.87
N GLY A 259 5.22 -22.95 0.97
CA GLY A 259 6.12 -24.01 1.42
C GLY A 259 6.42 -23.90 2.91
N GLY A 260 5.45 -23.38 3.67
CA GLY A 260 5.57 -23.18 5.10
C GLY A 260 5.51 -24.50 5.87
N GLU A 261 6.43 -24.67 6.80
CA GLU A 261 6.22 -25.51 7.98
C GLU A 261 5.23 -24.80 8.89
N GLU A 262 4.31 -25.52 9.52
CA GLU A 262 3.31 -25.02 10.46
C GLU A 262 3.94 -24.30 11.66
#